data_7725f5bcf43a8ddad7e2c6c46b12892a
#
_entry.id   7725f5bcf43a8ddad7e2c6c46b12892a
#
_cell.length_a   1.000
_cell.length_b   1.000
_cell.length_c   1.000
_cell.angle_alpha   90.00
_cell.angle_beta   90.00
_cell.angle_gamma   90.00
#
_symmetry.space_group_name_H-M   'P 1'
#
loop_
_entity.id
_entity.type
_entity.pdbx_description
1 polymer ?
#
loop_
_entity_poly.entity_id
_entity_poly.type
_entity_poly.pdbx_seq_one_letter_code
_entity_poly.pdbx_strand_id
1 'polypeptide(L)'
;MRRALEAIRYLENRLTAAPDIAGLALRYGAFYGPGTGLFAGPVIDRLRRRRVPLIGGGNGWWSFVHVDDAAAATAIAVERGGPGIYNIVDDEPALVREWLPALAAMLGAKPPRHVPKWLARIAAGEHLVTLMTEARAGSNVKAKRRLGWQPEHASWRRGFTEVLEVRTP
;
A
#
# COMPACT_ATOMS: atom_id res chain seq x y z
N MET A 1 -8.27 -4.89 14.94
CA MET A 1 -7.20 -5.40 14.06
C MET A 1 -6.99 -6.91 14.12
N ARG A 2 -6.85 -7.57 15.29
CA ARG A 2 -6.68 -9.04 15.39
C ARG A 2 -7.73 -9.82 14.60
N ARG A 3 -9.03 -9.54 14.79
CA ARG A 3 -10.13 -10.24 14.08
C ARG A 3 -10.04 -10.13 12.55
N ALA A 4 -9.66 -8.97 12.02
CA ALA A 4 -9.50 -8.80 10.57
C ALA A 4 -8.32 -9.63 10.02
N LEU A 5 -7.18 -9.64 10.73
CA LEU A 5 -6.03 -10.47 10.36
C LEU A 5 -6.32 -11.97 10.46
N GLU A 6 -7.08 -12.39 11.48
CA GLU A 6 -7.54 -13.77 11.64
C GLU A 6 -8.46 -14.19 10.49
N ALA A 7 -9.39 -13.31 10.09
CA ALA A 7 -10.28 -13.55 8.95
C ALA A 7 -9.52 -13.67 7.62
N ILE A 8 -8.53 -12.78 7.38
CA ILE A 8 -7.68 -12.87 6.20
C ILE A 8 -6.89 -14.19 6.17
N ARG A 9 -6.26 -14.54 7.29
CA ARG A 9 -5.53 -15.81 7.40
C ARG A 9 -6.42 -17.02 7.20
N TYR A 10 -7.62 -16.99 7.77
CA TYR A 10 -8.60 -18.06 7.56
C TYR A 10 -8.97 -18.20 6.10
N LEU A 11 -9.28 -17.09 5.42
CA LEU A 11 -9.61 -17.07 3.99
C LEU A 11 -8.46 -17.64 3.15
N GLU A 12 -7.24 -17.17 3.37
CA GLU A 12 -6.05 -17.62 2.66
C GLU A 12 -5.77 -19.10 2.86
N ASN A 13 -5.88 -19.58 4.10
CA ASN A 13 -5.70 -21.00 4.41
C ASN A 13 -6.77 -21.87 3.75
N ARG A 14 -8.03 -21.42 3.77
CA ARG A 14 -9.13 -22.14 3.10
C ARG A 14 -8.92 -22.20 1.58
N LEU A 15 -8.49 -21.09 0.99
CA LEU A 15 -8.24 -20.99 -0.45
C LEU A 15 -7.09 -21.91 -0.88
N THR A 16 -5.97 -21.88 -0.15
CA THR A 16 -4.77 -22.65 -0.51
C THR A 16 -4.86 -24.14 -0.14
N ALA A 17 -5.76 -24.52 0.76
CA ALA A 17 -5.99 -25.91 1.15
C ALA A 17 -7.15 -26.59 0.42
N ALA A 18 -7.87 -25.88 -0.46
CA ALA A 18 -8.98 -26.46 -1.20
C ALA A 18 -8.46 -27.49 -2.23
N PRO A 19 -8.93 -28.76 -2.18
CA PRO A 19 -8.34 -29.84 -2.99
C PRO A 19 -8.67 -29.71 -4.49
N ASP A 20 -9.81 -29.12 -4.82
CA ASP A 20 -10.36 -29.13 -6.18
C ASP A 20 -10.13 -27.82 -6.94
N ILE A 21 -9.42 -26.85 -6.34
CA ILE A 21 -9.11 -25.56 -6.98
C ILE A 21 -7.67 -25.16 -6.75
N ALA A 22 -7.06 -24.60 -7.79
CA ALA A 22 -5.73 -23.97 -7.69
C ALA A 22 -5.84 -22.57 -7.06
N GLY A 23 -6.11 -22.51 -5.74
CA GLY A 23 -6.38 -21.28 -5.02
C GLY A 23 -5.19 -20.32 -5.02
N LEU A 24 -5.39 -19.10 -5.53
CA LEU A 24 -4.39 -18.04 -5.59
C LEU A 24 -4.90 -16.78 -4.90
N ALA A 25 -4.11 -16.22 -3.98
CA ALA A 25 -4.40 -14.98 -3.28
C ALA A 25 -3.38 -13.91 -3.63
N LEU A 26 -3.85 -12.73 -4.06
CA LEU A 26 -3.02 -11.56 -4.31
C LEU A 26 -3.18 -10.57 -3.14
N ARG A 27 -2.07 -10.25 -2.48
CA ARG A 27 -1.99 -9.22 -1.45
C ARG A 27 -1.40 -7.96 -2.06
N TYR A 28 -2.24 -6.99 -2.29
CA TYR A 28 -1.79 -5.73 -2.88
C TYR A 28 -1.22 -4.79 -1.81
N GLY A 29 -0.21 -4.01 -2.20
CA GLY A 29 0.26 -2.86 -1.47
C GLY A 29 -0.77 -1.72 -1.43
N ALA A 30 -0.38 -0.60 -0.84
CA ALA A 30 -1.19 0.61 -0.89
C ALA A 30 -1.26 1.10 -2.34
N PHE A 31 -2.48 1.12 -2.88
CA PHE A 31 -2.69 1.55 -4.26
C PHE A 31 -2.36 3.02 -4.45
N TYR A 32 -1.69 3.33 -5.55
CA TYR A 32 -1.56 4.67 -6.08
C TYR A 32 -1.77 4.68 -7.60
N GLY A 33 -2.05 5.83 -8.14
CA GLY A 33 -2.38 6.03 -9.55
C GLY A 33 -3.41 7.14 -9.71
N PRO A 34 -3.72 7.58 -10.93
CA PRO A 34 -4.65 8.68 -11.16
C PRO A 34 -6.02 8.44 -10.51
N GLY A 35 -6.41 9.29 -9.56
CA GLY A 35 -7.72 9.22 -8.90
C GLY A 35 -7.92 8.08 -7.90
N THR A 36 -6.89 7.28 -7.61
CA THR A 36 -7.01 6.10 -6.74
C THR A 36 -6.19 6.22 -5.45
N GLY A 37 -6.58 5.45 -4.41
CA GLY A 37 -5.82 5.28 -3.18
C GLY A 37 -5.39 6.60 -2.56
N LEU A 38 -4.08 6.79 -2.42
CA LEU A 38 -3.48 8.00 -1.87
C LEU A 38 -3.71 9.25 -2.75
N PHE A 39 -3.99 9.07 -4.03
CA PHE A 39 -4.22 10.14 -5.01
C PHE A 39 -5.71 10.42 -5.27
N ALA A 40 -6.63 9.82 -4.51
CA ALA A 40 -8.02 10.23 -4.50
C ALA A 40 -8.15 11.69 -4.03
N GLY A 41 -9.00 12.48 -4.68
CA GLY A 41 -9.16 13.91 -4.41
C GLY A 41 -9.29 14.27 -2.92
N PRO A 42 -10.19 13.62 -2.16
CA PRO A 42 -10.35 13.88 -0.72
C PRO A 42 -9.09 13.63 0.11
N VAL A 43 -8.25 12.64 -0.26
CA VAL A 43 -6.99 12.36 0.45
C VAL A 43 -5.97 13.44 0.17
N ILE A 44 -5.81 13.83 -1.09
CA ILE A 44 -4.94 14.95 -1.51
C ILE A 44 -5.32 16.25 -0.79
N ASP A 45 -6.61 16.58 -0.72
CA ASP A 45 -7.08 17.78 -0.02
C ASP A 45 -6.77 17.73 1.48
N ARG A 46 -6.90 16.57 2.11
CA ARG A 46 -6.52 16.40 3.51
C ARG A 46 -5.02 16.58 3.74
N LEU A 47 -4.18 16.07 2.82
CA LEU A 47 -2.73 16.26 2.85
C LEU A 47 -2.36 17.73 2.70
N ARG A 48 -2.89 18.43 1.70
CA ARG A 48 -2.67 19.88 1.48
C ARG A 48 -3.07 20.71 2.71
N ARG A 49 -4.15 20.34 3.38
CA ARG A 49 -4.63 21.01 4.60
C ARG A 49 -3.94 20.51 5.89
N ARG A 50 -2.88 19.69 5.78
CA ARG A 50 -2.16 19.10 6.94
C ARG A 50 -3.08 18.33 7.90
N ARG A 51 -4.13 17.68 7.39
CA ARG A 51 -5.08 16.87 8.18
C ARG A 51 -4.72 15.39 8.21
N VAL A 52 -3.61 14.99 7.60
CA VAL A 52 -3.00 13.66 7.73
C VAL A 52 -1.76 13.81 8.59
N PRO A 53 -1.82 13.43 9.87
CA PRO A 53 -0.68 13.60 10.79
C PRO A 53 0.33 12.46 10.62
N LEU A 54 1.58 12.74 10.99
CA LEU A 54 2.59 11.72 11.27
C LEU A 54 2.40 11.23 12.71
N ILE A 55 2.01 9.98 12.88
CA ILE A 55 1.69 9.41 14.19
C ILE A 55 2.94 8.79 14.83
N GLY A 56 3.25 9.20 16.04
CA GLY A 56 4.44 8.75 16.77
C GLY A 56 5.70 8.97 15.96
N GLY A 57 6.57 7.97 15.87
CA GLY A 57 7.79 8.03 15.05
C GLY A 57 7.58 7.70 13.56
N GLY A 58 6.37 7.38 13.10
CA GLY A 58 6.11 6.98 11.71
C GLY A 58 6.89 5.74 11.27
N ASN A 59 7.09 4.77 12.16
CA ASN A 59 7.95 3.60 11.95
C ASN A 59 7.25 2.44 11.21
N GLY A 60 5.99 2.60 10.83
CA GLY A 60 5.29 1.61 10.00
C GLY A 60 5.91 1.58 8.60
N TRP A 61 6.19 0.37 8.10
CA TRP A 61 6.63 0.14 6.74
C TRP A 61 5.44 -0.06 5.82
N TRP A 62 5.39 0.70 4.74
CA TRP A 62 4.39 0.55 3.70
C TRP A 62 5.03 0.05 2.41
N SER A 63 4.33 -0.82 1.72
CA SER A 63 4.60 -1.18 0.33
C SER A 63 3.50 -0.60 -0.54
N PHE A 64 3.87 -0.13 -1.71
CA PHE A 64 2.97 0.50 -2.67
C PHE A 64 2.81 -0.37 -3.90
N VAL A 65 1.81 -0.08 -4.70
CA VAL A 65 1.64 -0.65 -6.03
C VAL A 65 0.87 0.33 -6.91
N HIS A 66 1.38 0.57 -8.12
CA HIS A 66 0.63 1.34 -9.11
C HIS A 66 -0.59 0.54 -9.58
N VAL A 67 -1.69 1.22 -9.87
CA VAL A 67 -2.94 0.55 -10.26
C VAL A 67 -2.76 -0.27 -11.54
N ASP A 68 -1.97 0.19 -12.50
CA ASP A 68 -1.70 -0.54 -13.74
C ASP A 68 -0.83 -1.78 -13.50
N ASP A 69 0.17 -1.69 -12.62
CA ASP A 69 0.98 -2.84 -12.20
C ASP A 69 0.14 -3.89 -11.46
N ALA A 70 -0.82 -3.45 -10.66
CA ALA A 70 -1.74 -4.35 -9.98
C ALA A 70 -2.68 -5.05 -10.98
N ALA A 71 -3.17 -4.32 -11.99
CA ALA A 71 -4.00 -4.89 -13.06
C ALA A 71 -3.20 -5.91 -13.89
N ALA A 72 -1.97 -5.57 -14.29
CA ALA A 72 -1.08 -6.47 -15.03
C ALA A 72 -0.77 -7.74 -14.22
N ALA A 73 -0.45 -7.61 -12.91
CA ALA A 73 -0.22 -8.76 -12.04
C ALA A 73 -1.45 -9.66 -11.93
N THR A 74 -2.64 -9.05 -11.87
CA THR A 74 -3.91 -9.79 -11.81
C THR A 74 -4.16 -10.59 -13.08
N ALA A 75 -3.99 -9.98 -14.25
CA ALA A 75 -4.15 -10.65 -15.53
C ALA A 75 -3.19 -11.85 -15.66
N ILE A 76 -1.91 -11.65 -15.35
CA ILE A 76 -0.90 -12.71 -15.34
C ILE A 76 -1.27 -13.84 -14.36
N ALA A 77 -1.76 -13.48 -13.18
CA ALA A 77 -2.15 -14.46 -12.17
C ALA A 77 -3.34 -15.31 -12.61
N VAL A 78 -4.31 -14.74 -13.33
CA VAL A 78 -5.46 -15.46 -13.89
C VAL A 78 -5.03 -16.39 -15.02
N GLU A 79 -4.13 -15.93 -15.90
CA GLU A 79 -3.73 -16.71 -17.09
C GLU A 79 -2.81 -17.88 -16.74
N ARG A 80 -1.84 -17.69 -15.83
CA ARG A 80 -0.76 -18.65 -15.58
C ARG A 80 -0.30 -18.73 -14.13
N GLY A 81 -1.06 -18.16 -13.21
CA GLY A 81 -0.71 -18.19 -11.79
C GLY A 81 -0.85 -19.58 -11.18
N GLY A 82 0.18 -20.07 -10.51
CA GLY A 82 0.09 -21.25 -9.66
C GLY A 82 -0.52 -20.94 -8.30
N PRO A 83 -1.02 -21.98 -7.57
CA PRO A 83 -1.64 -21.80 -6.26
C PRO A 83 -0.69 -21.17 -5.24
N GLY A 84 -1.25 -20.37 -4.35
CA GLY A 84 -0.49 -19.75 -3.27
C GLY A 84 -0.81 -18.28 -3.02
N ILE A 85 -0.02 -17.67 -2.13
CA ILE A 85 -0.18 -16.26 -1.74
C ILE A 85 0.98 -15.46 -2.34
N TYR A 86 0.65 -14.35 -3.00
CA TYR A 86 1.60 -13.46 -3.67
C TYR A 86 1.40 -12.02 -3.21
N ASN A 87 2.49 -11.36 -2.82
CA ASN A 87 2.44 -9.92 -2.59
C ASN A 87 2.72 -9.18 -3.90
N ILE A 88 1.82 -8.30 -4.28
CA ILE A 88 1.90 -7.45 -5.46
C ILE A 88 2.20 -6.03 -4.97
N VAL A 89 3.47 -5.71 -4.97
CA VAL A 89 4.02 -4.46 -4.43
C VAL A 89 5.21 -4.02 -5.29
N ASP A 90 5.54 -2.73 -5.25
CA ASP A 90 6.76 -2.19 -5.87
C ASP A 90 8.04 -2.70 -5.18
N ASP A 91 9.20 -2.24 -5.64
CA ASP A 91 10.50 -2.68 -5.14
C ASP A 91 11.02 -1.82 -3.98
N GLU A 92 10.33 -0.72 -3.65
CA GLU A 92 10.81 0.26 -2.68
C GLU A 92 9.83 0.45 -1.52
N PRO A 93 9.79 -0.46 -0.53
CA PRO A 93 9.01 -0.23 0.67
C PRO A 93 9.57 0.99 1.44
N ALA A 94 8.68 1.77 2.08
CA ALA A 94 9.06 2.98 2.78
C ALA A 94 8.45 3.10 4.16
N LEU A 95 9.17 3.74 5.07
CA LEU A 95 8.64 4.16 6.36
C LEU A 95 7.66 5.31 6.19
N VAL A 96 6.62 5.34 7.01
CA VAL A 96 5.63 6.43 6.98
C VAL A 96 6.30 7.80 7.16
N ARG A 97 7.34 7.88 8.00
CA ARG A 97 8.11 9.12 8.20
C ARG A 97 8.91 9.57 6.96
N GLU A 98 9.05 8.71 5.96
CA GLU A 98 9.74 9.03 4.71
C GLU A 98 8.74 9.41 3.62
N TRP A 99 7.79 8.52 3.30
CA TRP A 99 6.88 8.74 2.19
C TRP A 99 5.85 9.84 2.44
N LEU A 100 5.33 9.97 3.67
CA LEU A 100 4.27 10.93 3.95
C LEU A 100 4.73 12.40 3.86
N PRO A 101 5.90 12.79 4.43
CA PRO A 101 6.47 14.12 4.17
C PRO A 101 6.88 14.33 2.72
N ALA A 102 7.41 13.31 2.04
CA ALA A 102 7.77 13.40 0.63
C ALA A 102 6.55 13.69 -0.26
N LEU A 103 5.44 12.96 -0.05
CA LEU A 103 4.19 13.23 -0.76
C LEU A 103 3.64 14.63 -0.45
N ALA A 104 3.71 15.08 0.80
CA ALA A 104 3.31 16.44 1.16
C ALA A 104 4.15 17.50 0.42
N ALA A 105 5.47 17.30 0.34
CA ALA A 105 6.36 18.19 -0.40
C ALA A 105 6.06 18.22 -1.91
N MET A 106 5.83 17.07 -2.54
CA MET A 106 5.42 16.97 -3.94
C MET A 106 4.11 17.71 -4.22
N LEU A 107 3.20 17.78 -3.24
CA LEU A 107 1.94 18.52 -3.32
C LEU A 107 2.08 20.03 -3.01
N GLY A 108 3.29 20.53 -2.75
CA GLY A 108 3.53 21.91 -2.28
C GLY A 108 2.95 22.18 -0.88
N ALA A 109 2.66 21.14 -0.11
CA ALA A 109 2.07 21.25 1.21
C ALA A 109 3.14 21.34 2.31
N LYS A 110 2.79 21.98 3.44
CA LYS A 110 3.66 21.99 4.63
C LYS A 110 3.79 20.56 5.19
N PRO A 111 4.92 20.22 5.82
CA PRO A 111 5.15 18.91 6.42
C PRO A 111 4.01 18.48 7.36
N PRO A 112 3.70 17.19 7.46
CA PRO A 112 2.68 16.67 8.38
C PRO A 112 2.95 17.10 9.82
N ARG A 113 1.88 17.27 10.61
CA ARG A 113 2.01 17.53 12.05
C ARG A 113 2.33 16.23 12.78
N HIS A 114 3.25 16.27 13.75
CA HIS A 114 3.48 15.14 14.63
C HIS A 114 2.36 15.03 15.67
N VAL A 115 1.82 13.81 15.84
CA VAL A 115 0.78 13.51 16.84
C VAL A 115 1.24 12.31 17.66
N PRO A 116 1.25 12.40 19.02
CA PRO A 116 1.56 11.27 19.88
C PRO A 116 0.60 10.09 19.66
N LYS A 117 1.11 8.85 19.79
CA LYS A 117 0.31 7.62 19.58
C LYS A 117 -0.98 7.59 20.41
N TRP A 118 -0.90 8.00 21.70
CA TRP A 118 -2.04 7.97 22.61
C TRP A 118 -3.18 8.90 22.14
N LEU A 119 -2.85 10.10 21.67
CA LEU A 119 -3.84 11.05 21.15
C LEU A 119 -4.43 10.56 19.83
N ALA A 120 -3.62 10.01 18.93
CA ALA A 120 -4.08 9.41 17.69
C ALA A 120 -5.01 8.22 17.92
N ARG A 121 -4.78 7.40 18.97
CA ARG A 121 -5.68 6.29 19.33
C ARG A 121 -7.09 6.77 19.67
N ILE A 122 -7.20 7.86 20.42
CA ILE A 122 -8.49 8.44 20.81
C ILE A 122 -9.19 9.04 19.59
N ALA A 123 -8.47 9.78 18.75
CA ALA A 123 -9.04 10.54 17.64
C ALA A 123 -9.32 9.72 16.37
N ALA A 124 -8.49 8.71 16.07
CA ALA A 124 -8.50 7.97 14.80
C ALA A 124 -8.53 6.45 14.97
N GLY A 125 -8.46 5.96 16.19
CA GLY A 125 -8.57 4.54 16.52
C GLY A 125 -7.26 3.76 16.38
N GLU A 126 -7.23 2.58 16.98
CA GLU A 126 -6.05 1.70 17.05
C GLU A 126 -5.55 1.24 15.67
N HIS A 127 -6.48 1.03 14.74
CA HIS A 127 -6.13 0.53 13.40
C HIS A 127 -5.17 1.48 12.67
N LEU A 128 -5.50 2.77 12.64
CA LEU A 128 -4.65 3.77 11.98
C LEU A 128 -3.30 3.92 12.69
N VAL A 129 -3.28 3.90 14.01
CA VAL A 129 -2.04 3.97 14.78
C VAL A 129 -1.12 2.80 14.44
N THR A 130 -1.63 1.57 14.45
CA THR A 130 -0.85 0.38 14.10
C THR A 130 -0.35 0.44 12.66
N LEU A 131 -1.19 0.85 11.71
CA LEU A 131 -0.81 0.99 10.31
C LEU A 131 0.35 2.00 10.12
N MET A 132 0.29 3.12 10.84
CA MET A 132 1.30 4.17 10.74
C MET A 132 2.59 3.88 11.52
N THR A 133 2.57 2.97 12.50
CA THR A 133 3.72 2.79 13.41
C THR A 133 4.27 1.38 13.50
N GLU A 134 3.52 0.35 13.07
CA GLU A 134 3.85 -1.06 13.31
C GLU A 134 3.64 -1.94 12.06
N ALA A 135 3.09 -1.40 10.97
CA ALA A 135 2.93 -2.14 9.74
C ALA A 135 4.29 -2.63 9.20
N ARG A 136 4.27 -3.77 8.52
CA ARG A 136 5.44 -4.39 7.90
C ARG A 136 5.28 -4.43 6.39
N ALA A 137 6.36 -4.19 5.68
CA ALA A 137 6.39 -4.29 4.23
C ALA A 137 6.23 -5.74 3.74
N GLY A 138 5.69 -5.87 2.54
CA GLY A 138 5.67 -7.12 1.79
C GLY A 138 6.85 -7.22 0.82
N SER A 139 7.25 -8.45 0.49
CA SER A 139 8.24 -8.71 -0.57
C SER A 139 7.53 -9.27 -1.80
N ASN A 140 7.85 -8.74 -2.98
CA ASN A 140 7.32 -9.18 -4.28
C ASN A 140 8.18 -10.26 -4.96
N VAL A 141 9.26 -10.70 -4.35
CA VAL A 141 10.21 -11.69 -4.94
C VAL A 141 9.50 -12.95 -5.41
N LYS A 142 8.51 -13.45 -4.64
CA LYS A 142 7.73 -14.63 -5.05
C LYS A 142 6.88 -14.35 -6.29
N ALA A 143 6.23 -13.19 -6.37
CA ALA A 143 5.44 -12.80 -7.53
C ALA A 143 6.32 -12.70 -8.77
N LYS A 144 7.45 -12.02 -8.69
CA LYS A 144 8.43 -11.95 -9.78
C LYS A 144 8.86 -13.31 -10.28
N ARG A 145 9.25 -14.20 -9.37
CA ARG A 145 9.77 -15.53 -9.74
C ARG A 145 8.71 -16.49 -10.27
N ARG A 146 7.52 -16.49 -9.69
CA ARG A 146 6.49 -17.50 -9.96
C ARG A 146 5.49 -17.07 -11.02
N LEU A 147 5.16 -15.78 -11.07
CA LEU A 147 4.25 -15.23 -12.08
C LEU A 147 5.00 -14.67 -13.28
N GLY A 148 6.31 -14.42 -13.19
CA GLY A 148 7.07 -13.70 -14.21
C GLY A 148 6.64 -12.24 -14.33
N TRP A 149 5.98 -11.70 -13.31
CA TRP A 149 5.54 -10.32 -13.26
C TRP A 149 6.69 -9.42 -12.81
N GLN A 150 6.75 -8.22 -13.37
CA GLN A 150 7.67 -7.16 -12.98
C GLN A 150 6.86 -5.85 -12.90
N PRO A 151 7.02 -5.05 -11.84
CA PRO A 151 6.39 -3.74 -11.79
C PRO A 151 7.05 -2.78 -12.79
N GLU A 152 6.27 -2.10 -13.59
CA GLU A 152 6.75 -1.00 -14.45
C GLU A 152 7.07 0.23 -13.59
N HIS A 153 6.26 0.47 -12.56
CA HIS A 153 6.47 1.51 -11.56
C HIS A 153 7.18 0.91 -10.33
N ALA A 154 8.47 0.60 -10.50
CA ALA A 154 9.25 -0.11 -9.48
C ALA A 154 9.54 0.71 -8.20
N SER A 155 9.33 2.03 -8.23
CA SER A 155 9.55 2.95 -7.11
C SER A 155 8.37 3.90 -6.95
N TRP A 156 7.81 3.96 -5.74
CA TRP A 156 6.79 4.92 -5.38
C TRP A 156 7.23 6.38 -5.56
N ARG A 157 8.53 6.67 -5.39
CA ARG A 157 9.06 8.04 -5.53
C ARG A 157 8.83 8.57 -6.93
N ARG A 158 9.23 7.79 -7.91
CA ARG A 158 9.02 8.10 -9.32
C ARG A 158 7.53 8.06 -9.67
N GLY A 159 6.83 7.01 -9.27
CA GLY A 159 5.42 6.83 -9.57
C GLY A 159 4.52 7.94 -8.99
N PHE A 160 4.81 8.41 -7.77
CA PHE A 160 4.08 9.55 -7.20
C PHE A 160 4.26 10.83 -8.00
N THR A 161 5.49 11.09 -8.47
CA THR A 161 5.78 12.26 -9.31
C THR A 161 5.02 12.17 -10.63
N GLU A 162 5.08 11.04 -11.33
CA GLU A 162 4.38 10.79 -12.59
C GLU A 162 2.86 11.00 -12.47
N VAL A 163 2.24 10.48 -11.41
CA VAL A 163 0.79 10.66 -11.17
C VAL A 163 0.41 12.11 -10.92
N LEU A 164 1.29 12.90 -10.29
CA LEU A 164 1.02 14.31 -10.02
C LEU A 164 1.21 15.19 -11.27
N GLU A 165 2.19 14.87 -12.12
CA GLU A 165 2.43 15.58 -13.39
C GLU A 165 1.24 15.42 -14.35
N VAL A 166 0.66 14.24 -14.46
CA VAL A 166 -0.54 13.99 -15.30
C VAL A 166 -1.76 14.79 -14.80
N ARG A 167 -1.80 15.23 -13.54
CA ARG A 167 -2.91 15.98 -12.94
C ARG A 167 -2.77 17.50 -13.07
N THR A 168 -1.63 17.98 -13.52
CA THR A 168 -1.44 19.44 -13.73
C THR A 168 -1.89 19.77 -15.15
N PRO A 169 -3.04 20.46 -15.34
CA PRO A 169 -3.49 20.91 -16.67
C PRO A 169 -2.60 21.99 -17.21
#